data_d895d811f50cc0d71c4f97b02d1ea322
#
_entry.id   d895d811f50cc0d71c4f97b02d1ea322
#
_cell.length_a   1.000
_cell.length_b   1.000
_cell.length_c   1.000
_cell.angle_alpha   90.00
_cell.angle_beta   90.00
_cell.angle_gamma   90.00
#
_symmetry.space_group_name_H-M   'P 1'
#
loop_
_entity.id
_entity.type
_entity.pdbx_description
1 polymer ?
#
loop_
_entity_poly.entity_id
_entity_poly.type
_entity_poly.pdbx_seq_one_letter_code
_entity_poly.pdbx_strand_id
1 'polypeptide(L)'
;MLMTAADYRDSLRAYKPRVFVNGKAIESVADEPLLAPGIAGVGVTYDFAHEKQHLPVMTARQGTSGKTVNRMLHINENSTDLLYKLEAVRLVCRTSGCAQRYLTHDALNGIFQSTRLTDDRHGTDYSQRFRSYLHDIQDRDLTLGVAMTDAKGDRSMRPGQQVNRDVYLHIKERRPDGIVIRGTKAIVTGAPYMHEFLVMPCRTHVPEDSDFAVCCAVPVDAPGVTIVARPAGRPGEASAKFSAKYGQSVGVVIFDDVFVPHDRVFLAGETEEGGFLTTCYATHHRHSCIGARAGFGDLLIGAGALMIEANGLDAERHTHIREAMVELITITESFYACGVASSVYCTKDAAGSVMPDAVFSNIGKLLLATKIYDMHRVAHYVSGGLIVALPGPDEDHNPETRASLAAVMGGRPDIPAEQRAEVARFIEDLTVSSQAGWYSVISLHGGGSPEAMKREIWRNYPVMEKADLVEKLLDRGVLDKGRRVSKQPGRCCATGCEVPEPLAGRSADKPALEGAAE
;
A
#
# COMPACT_ATOMS: atom_id res chain seq x y z
N MET A 1 -2.82 -3.71 -24.31
CA MET A 1 -1.72 -4.71 -24.17
C MET A 1 -1.04 -4.42 -22.84
N LEU A 2 -0.68 -5.44 -22.05
CA LEU A 2 0.05 -5.22 -20.80
C LEU A 2 1.44 -4.65 -21.10
N MET A 3 1.82 -3.59 -20.39
CA MET A 3 3.16 -2.99 -20.48
C MET A 3 4.20 -3.84 -19.73
N THR A 4 5.45 -3.77 -20.17
CA THR A 4 6.64 -4.16 -19.37
C THR A 4 7.12 -2.97 -18.53
N ALA A 5 8.09 -3.17 -17.64
CA ALA A 5 8.74 -2.06 -16.92
C ALA A 5 9.43 -1.08 -17.87
N ALA A 6 9.98 -1.57 -18.99
CA ALA A 6 10.56 -0.71 -20.02
C ALA A 6 9.49 0.14 -20.71
N ASP A 7 8.37 -0.48 -21.14
CA ASP A 7 7.24 0.25 -21.73
C ASP A 7 6.67 1.29 -20.78
N TYR A 8 6.53 0.95 -19.50
CA TYR A 8 6.10 1.90 -18.45
C TYR A 8 7.05 3.09 -18.35
N ARG A 9 8.36 2.84 -18.27
CA ARG A 9 9.34 3.92 -18.21
C ARG A 9 9.29 4.79 -19.47
N ASP A 10 9.16 4.18 -20.64
CA ASP A 10 9.05 4.89 -21.92
C ASP A 10 7.76 5.71 -22.00
N SER A 11 6.65 5.18 -21.49
CA SER A 11 5.38 5.91 -21.47
C SER A 11 5.45 7.19 -20.62
N LEU A 12 6.24 7.21 -19.53
CA LEU A 12 6.44 8.42 -18.72
C LEU A 12 7.09 9.56 -19.50
N ARG A 13 7.87 9.28 -20.56
CA ARG A 13 8.48 10.32 -21.41
C ARG A 13 7.46 11.10 -22.25
N ALA A 14 6.27 10.52 -22.47
CA ALA A 14 5.18 11.19 -23.18
C ALA A 14 4.55 12.32 -22.36
N TYR A 15 4.63 12.23 -21.02
CA TYR A 15 4.11 13.23 -20.11
C TYR A 15 5.17 14.29 -19.79
N LYS A 16 4.73 15.53 -19.56
CA LYS A 16 5.59 16.68 -19.23
C LYS A 16 5.15 17.34 -17.92
N PRO A 17 5.10 16.60 -16.81
CA PRO A 17 4.67 17.15 -15.53
C PRO A 17 5.67 18.21 -15.02
N ARG A 18 5.16 19.23 -14.36
CA ARG A 18 5.97 20.23 -13.67
C ARG A 18 6.41 19.67 -12.31
N VAL A 19 7.62 19.11 -12.24
CA VAL A 19 8.16 18.43 -11.05
C VAL A 19 9.38 19.16 -10.50
N PHE A 20 9.45 19.25 -9.16
CA PHE A 20 10.62 19.75 -8.43
C PHE A 20 11.08 18.70 -7.42
N VAL A 21 12.38 18.43 -7.40
CA VAL A 21 13.04 17.56 -6.42
C VAL A 21 14.28 18.29 -5.88
N ASN A 22 14.39 18.39 -4.56
CA ASN A 22 15.50 19.12 -3.91
C ASN A 22 15.71 20.56 -4.47
N GLY A 23 14.60 21.26 -4.78
CA GLY A 23 14.64 22.62 -5.29
C GLY A 23 14.98 22.75 -6.78
N LYS A 24 15.21 21.65 -7.50
CA LYS A 24 15.54 21.64 -8.93
C LYS A 24 14.33 21.19 -9.74
N ALA A 25 14.06 21.86 -10.85
CA ALA A 25 13.09 21.42 -11.85
C ALA A 25 13.60 20.17 -12.57
N ILE A 26 12.72 19.19 -12.77
CA ILE A 26 13.02 17.91 -13.44
C ILE A 26 12.53 18.00 -14.89
N GLU A 27 13.43 17.81 -15.84
CA GLU A 27 13.12 17.86 -17.27
C GLU A 27 12.43 16.59 -17.79
N SER A 28 12.92 15.42 -17.35
CA SER A 28 12.37 14.12 -17.71
C SER A 28 12.29 13.24 -16.47
N VAL A 29 11.08 12.93 -16.04
CA VAL A 29 10.85 12.04 -14.88
C VAL A 29 11.44 10.64 -15.11
N ALA A 30 11.28 10.11 -16.34
CA ALA A 30 11.77 8.79 -16.71
C ALA A 30 13.30 8.66 -16.64
N ASP A 31 14.02 9.76 -16.78
CA ASP A 31 15.47 9.78 -16.90
C ASP A 31 16.16 10.42 -15.69
N GLU A 32 15.41 10.91 -14.71
CA GLU A 32 15.92 11.52 -13.48
C GLU A 32 16.48 10.46 -12.51
N PRO A 33 17.78 10.44 -12.22
CA PRO A 33 18.39 9.44 -11.32
C PRO A 33 17.79 9.44 -9.92
N LEU A 34 17.36 10.61 -9.39
CA LEU A 34 16.74 10.72 -8.08
C LEU A 34 15.37 10.03 -7.99
N LEU A 35 14.74 9.73 -9.12
CA LEU A 35 13.44 9.07 -9.20
C LEU A 35 13.52 7.62 -9.68
N ALA A 36 14.67 7.21 -10.25
CA ALA A 36 14.87 5.88 -10.83
C ALA A 36 14.50 4.71 -9.88
N PRO A 37 14.85 4.72 -8.56
CA PRO A 37 14.46 3.65 -7.66
C PRO A 37 12.94 3.51 -7.48
N GLY A 38 12.20 4.62 -7.56
CA GLY A 38 10.73 4.59 -7.49
C GLY A 38 10.10 4.01 -8.75
N ILE A 39 10.61 4.41 -9.92
CA ILE A 39 10.19 3.87 -11.22
C ILE A 39 10.48 2.36 -11.27
N ALA A 40 11.66 1.91 -10.81
CA ALA A 40 12.02 0.51 -10.73
C ALA A 40 11.05 -0.29 -9.82
N GLY A 41 10.68 0.29 -8.66
CA GLY A 41 9.72 -0.34 -7.74
C GLY A 41 8.33 -0.53 -8.36
N VAL A 42 7.84 0.44 -9.12
CA VAL A 42 6.59 0.31 -9.89
C VAL A 42 6.76 -0.69 -11.03
N GLY A 43 7.91 -0.67 -11.71
CA GLY A 43 8.24 -1.55 -12.83
C GLY A 43 8.07 -3.04 -12.51
N VAL A 44 8.37 -3.46 -11.26
CA VAL A 44 8.17 -4.85 -10.82
C VAL A 44 6.72 -5.31 -11.05
N THR A 45 5.73 -4.44 -10.88
CA THR A 45 4.31 -4.79 -11.08
C THR A 45 3.93 -5.02 -12.55
N TYR A 46 4.71 -4.51 -13.45
CA TYR A 46 4.56 -4.71 -14.89
C TYR A 46 5.26 -5.99 -15.34
N ASP A 47 6.54 -6.15 -15.02
CA ASP A 47 7.33 -7.31 -15.46
C ASP A 47 6.76 -8.62 -14.91
N PHE A 48 6.32 -8.67 -13.66
CA PHE A 48 5.73 -9.86 -13.08
C PHE A 48 4.40 -10.28 -13.76
N ALA A 49 3.71 -9.37 -14.44
CA ALA A 49 2.54 -9.69 -15.24
C ALA A 49 2.90 -10.40 -16.58
N HIS A 50 4.18 -10.54 -16.91
CA HIS A 50 4.68 -11.29 -18.06
C HIS A 50 5.40 -12.59 -17.66
N GLU A 51 5.76 -12.76 -16.39
CA GLU A 51 6.43 -13.95 -15.90
C GLU A 51 5.45 -15.11 -15.73
N LYS A 52 5.68 -16.22 -16.44
CA LYS A 52 4.78 -17.38 -16.48
C LYS A 52 4.32 -17.85 -15.09
N GLN A 53 5.25 -17.88 -14.12
CA GLN A 53 4.96 -18.31 -12.74
C GLN A 53 4.07 -17.32 -11.97
N HIS A 54 4.02 -16.06 -12.38
CA HIS A 54 3.31 -14.99 -11.69
C HIS A 54 2.00 -14.57 -12.39
N LEU A 55 1.79 -15.01 -13.65
CA LEU A 55 0.58 -14.67 -14.41
C LEU A 55 -0.73 -14.87 -13.65
N PRO A 56 -0.98 -16.01 -12.94
CA PRO A 56 -2.27 -16.21 -12.26
C PRO A 56 -2.52 -15.19 -11.16
N VAL A 57 -1.45 -14.70 -10.53
CA VAL A 57 -1.51 -13.74 -9.42
C VAL A 57 -1.52 -12.31 -9.93
N MET A 58 -0.71 -11.98 -10.96
CA MET A 58 -0.48 -10.62 -11.45
C MET A 58 -1.44 -10.17 -12.55
N THR A 59 -2.24 -11.07 -13.11
CA THR A 59 -3.27 -10.74 -14.11
C THR A 59 -4.65 -11.18 -13.63
N ALA A 60 -5.69 -10.58 -14.19
CA ALA A 60 -7.07 -10.95 -13.95
C ALA A 60 -7.91 -10.74 -15.21
N ARG A 61 -9.01 -11.50 -15.35
CA ARG A 61 -10.02 -11.24 -16.37
C ARG A 61 -11.06 -10.30 -15.78
N GLN A 62 -11.14 -9.09 -16.31
CA GLN A 62 -12.12 -8.09 -15.87
C GLN A 62 -13.52 -8.45 -16.38
N GLY A 63 -14.48 -8.65 -15.50
CA GLY A 63 -15.85 -9.04 -15.87
C GLY A 63 -16.57 -7.98 -16.71
N THR A 64 -16.38 -6.69 -16.41
CA THR A 64 -17.03 -5.59 -17.14
C THR A 64 -16.59 -5.45 -18.60
N SER A 65 -15.38 -5.88 -18.95
CA SER A 65 -14.82 -5.78 -20.31
C SER A 65 -14.50 -7.11 -20.96
N GLY A 66 -14.42 -8.20 -20.18
CA GLY A 66 -13.94 -9.50 -20.63
C GLY A 66 -12.47 -9.57 -21.02
N LYS A 67 -11.71 -8.48 -20.79
CA LYS A 67 -10.28 -8.39 -21.14
C LYS A 67 -9.40 -8.89 -19.99
N THR A 68 -8.22 -9.41 -20.35
CA THR A 68 -7.14 -9.64 -19.37
C THR A 68 -6.46 -8.31 -19.07
N VAL A 69 -6.39 -7.96 -17.78
CA VAL A 69 -5.81 -6.72 -17.26
C VAL A 69 -4.71 -7.04 -16.23
N ASN A 70 -3.81 -6.11 -15.99
CA ASN A 70 -2.93 -6.18 -14.84
C ASN A 70 -3.80 -6.18 -13.56
N ARG A 71 -3.48 -7.08 -12.60
CA ARG A 71 -4.28 -7.17 -11.37
C ARG A 71 -4.37 -5.86 -10.60
N MET A 72 -3.37 -5.00 -10.72
CA MET A 72 -3.38 -3.68 -10.09
C MET A 72 -4.43 -2.71 -10.68
N LEU A 73 -5.10 -3.09 -11.78
CA LEU A 73 -6.20 -2.34 -12.40
C LEU A 73 -7.54 -3.09 -12.37
N HIS A 74 -7.58 -4.26 -11.72
CA HIS A 74 -8.77 -5.09 -11.66
C HIS A 74 -9.79 -4.59 -10.62
N ILE A 75 -11.07 -4.70 -10.92
CA ILE A 75 -12.16 -4.56 -9.94
C ILE A 75 -12.48 -5.95 -9.38
N ASN A 76 -12.33 -6.13 -8.08
CA ASN A 76 -12.56 -7.42 -7.43
C ASN A 76 -14.03 -7.82 -7.47
N GLU A 77 -14.34 -9.02 -7.94
CA GLU A 77 -15.71 -9.53 -8.12
C GLU A 77 -16.07 -10.63 -7.11
N ASN A 78 -15.06 -11.21 -6.46
CA ASN A 78 -15.22 -12.32 -5.52
C ASN A 78 -14.04 -12.40 -4.52
N SER A 79 -14.15 -13.33 -3.55
CA SER A 79 -13.12 -13.56 -2.52
C SER A 79 -11.78 -14.00 -3.11
N THR A 80 -11.80 -14.77 -4.20
CA THR A 80 -10.59 -15.23 -4.89
C THR A 80 -9.79 -14.05 -5.45
N ASP A 81 -10.45 -13.05 -6.01
CA ASP A 81 -9.78 -11.84 -6.50
C ASP A 81 -9.07 -11.09 -5.37
N LEU A 82 -9.70 -11.02 -4.19
CA LEU A 82 -9.09 -10.40 -3.01
C LEU A 82 -7.88 -11.20 -2.49
N LEU A 83 -7.96 -12.54 -2.48
CA LEU A 83 -6.83 -13.40 -2.13
C LEU A 83 -5.68 -13.24 -3.11
N TYR A 84 -5.95 -13.30 -4.42
CA TYR A 84 -4.92 -13.09 -5.44
C TYR A 84 -4.32 -11.68 -5.37
N LYS A 85 -5.14 -10.66 -5.08
CA LYS A 85 -4.64 -9.31 -4.86
C LYS A 85 -3.71 -9.24 -3.65
N LEU A 86 -4.07 -9.90 -2.54
CA LEU A 86 -3.24 -9.93 -1.33
C LEU A 86 -1.89 -10.59 -1.60
N GLU A 87 -1.90 -11.74 -2.30
CA GLU A 87 -0.69 -12.45 -2.74
C GLU A 87 0.14 -11.63 -3.74
N ALA A 88 -0.51 -10.99 -4.72
CA ALA A 88 0.18 -10.10 -5.67
C ALA A 88 0.93 -8.99 -4.96
N VAL A 89 0.28 -8.35 -3.97
CA VAL A 89 0.90 -7.26 -3.21
C VAL A 89 2.07 -7.79 -2.36
N ARG A 90 1.94 -8.95 -1.69
CA ARG A 90 3.06 -9.59 -0.97
C ARG A 90 4.21 -9.91 -1.92
N LEU A 91 3.91 -10.53 -3.07
CA LEU A 91 4.89 -10.91 -4.10
C LEU A 91 5.73 -9.73 -4.58
N VAL A 92 5.08 -8.63 -5.00
CA VAL A 92 5.81 -7.47 -5.53
C VAL A 92 6.55 -6.71 -4.43
N CYS A 93 6.01 -6.67 -3.20
CA CYS A 93 6.64 -5.96 -2.09
C CYS A 93 7.81 -6.71 -1.47
N ARG A 94 7.85 -8.04 -1.50
CA ARG A 94 9.07 -8.79 -1.10
C ARG A 94 10.24 -8.60 -2.07
N THR A 95 9.97 -8.08 -3.28
CA THR A 95 11.00 -7.75 -4.26
C THR A 95 11.43 -6.28 -4.16
N SER A 96 10.47 -5.36 -3.99
CA SER A 96 10.70 -3.91 -4.06
C SER A 96 10.46 -3.15 -2.75
N GLY A 97 10.16 -3.85 -1.64
CA GLY A 97 9.79 -3.26 -0.35
C GLY A 97 8.43 -2.61 -0.35
N CYS A 98 8.06 -1.91 -1.42
CA CYS A 98 6.73 -1.35 -1.64
C CYS A 98 6.54 -0.96 -3.10
N ALA A 99 5.65 -1.63 -3.81
CA ALA A 99 5.43 -1.45 -5.25
C ALA A 99 4.31 -0.46 -5.60
N GLN A 100 3.89 0.39 -4.71
CA GLN A 100 2.92 1.52 -4.83
C GLN A 100 1.67 1.31 -5.70
N ARG A 101 1.74 0.63 -6.84
CA ARG A 101 0.63 0.47 -7.80
C ARG A 101 -0.62 -0.18 -7.19
N TYR A 102 -0.49 -0.86 -6.05
CA TYR A 102 -1.65 -1.35 -5.32
C TYR A 102 -2.55 -0.22 -4.77
N LEU A 103 -2.02 1.01 -4.58
CA LEU A 103 -2.84 2.16 -4.23
C LEU A 103 -3.81 2.50 -5.36
N THR A 104 -3.35 2.41 -6.63
CA THR A 104 -4.21 2.53 -7.81
C THR A 104 -5.37 1.54 -7.73
N HIS A 105 -5.08 0.25 -7.48
CA HIS A 105 -6.09 -0.80 -7.32
C HIS A 105 -7.12 -0.45 -6.24
N ASP A 106 -6.65 0.01 -5.06
CA ASP A 106 -7.51 0.32 -3.92
C ASP A 106 -8.46 1.48 -4.23
N ALA A 107 -7.94 2.52 -4.93
CA ALA A 107 -8.73 3.67 -5.33
C ALA A 107 -9.78 3.32 -6.40
N LEU A 108 -9.41 2.52 -7.41
CA LEU A 108 -10.33 2.10 -8.45
C LEU A 108 -11.51 1.31 -7.88
N ASN A 109 -11.25 0.38 -6.94
CA ASN A 109 -12.30 -0.38 -6.28
C ASN A 109 -13.20 0.50 -5.41
N GLY A 110 -12.62 1.44 -4.65
CA GLY A 110 -13.39 2.38 -3.83
C GLY A 110 -14.28 3.32 -4.66
N ILE A 111 -13.76 3.86 -5.78
CA ILE A 111 -14.53 4.74 -6.67
C ILE A 111 -15.63 3.94 -7.39
N PHE A 112 -15.33 2.74 -7.86
CA PHE A 112 -16.32 1.87 -8.51
C PHE A 112 -17.53 1.62 -7.63
N GLN A 113 -17.32 1.34 -6.34
CA GLN A 113 -18.38 1.09 -5.37
C GLN A 113 -19.16 2.35 -5.03
N SER A 114 -18.47 3.48 -4.84
CA SER A 114 -19.12 4.72 -4.40
C SER A 114 -19.92 5.39 -5.52
N THR A 115 -19.44 5.38 -6.76
CA THR A 115 -20.14 6.01 -7.88
C THR A 115 -21.50 5.40 -8.14
N ARG A 116 -21.65 4.08 -8.02
CA ARG A 116 -22.95 3.42 -8.15
C ARG A 116 -23.94 3.86 -7.07
N LEU A 117 -23.49 3.91 -5.81
CA LEU A 117 -24.33 4.38 -4.71
C LEU A 117 -24.74 5.84 -4.90
N THR A 118 -23.82 6.68 -5.37
CA THR A 118 -24.09 8.09 -5.64
C THR A 118 -25.15 8.26 -6.73
N ASP A 119 -25.03 7.52 -7.82
CA ASP A 119 -26.02 7.56 -8.90
C ASP A 119 -27.42 7.13 -8.43
N ASP A 120 -27.51 6.06 -7.63
CA ASP A 120 -28.78 5.55 -7.11
C ASP A 120 -29.47 6.56 -6.16
N ARG A 121 -28.69 7.42 -5.47
CA ARG A 121 -29.23 8.39 -4.51
C ARG A 121 -29.50 9.77 -5.11
N HIS A 122 -28.67 10.20 -6.06
CA HIS A 122 -28.67 11.57 -6.57
C HIS A 122 -29.06 11.67 -8.04
N GLY A 123 -29.24 10.54 -8.75
CA GLY A 123 -29.58 10.52 -10.18
C GLY A 123 -28.45 11.01 -11.07
N THR A 124 -27.20 10.87 -10.63
CA THR A 124 -25.99 11.20 -11.39
C THR A 124 -25.64 10.08 -12.39
N ASP A 125 -24.61 10.29 -13.21
CA ASP A 125 -24.08 9.31 -14.18
C ASP A 125 -22.62 8.95 -13.91
N TYR A 126 -22.14 9.14 -12.68
CA TYR A 126 -20.75 8.94 -12.29
C TYR A 126 -20.25 7.51 -12.51
N SER A 127 -21.08 6.50 -12.30
CA SER A 127 -20.69 5.10 -12.53
C SER A 127 -20.43 4.80 -14.01
N GLN A 128 -21.18 5.42 -14.92
CA GLN A 128 -20.96 5.29 -16.36
C GLN A 128 -19.65 5.99 -16.77
N ARG A 129 -19.43 7.23 -16.30
CA ARG A 129 -18.19 7.98 -16.55
C ARG A 129 -16.98 7.20 -16.04
N PHE A 130 -17.08 6.70 -14.81
CA PHE A 130 -15.99 5.93 -14.21
C PHE A 130 -15.70 4.62 -14.94
N ARG A 131 -16.72 3.90 -15.42
CA ARG A 131 -16.51 2.67 -16.23
C ARG A 131 -15.80 2.97 -17.54
N SER A 132 -16.16 4.06 -18.22
CA SER A 132 -15.47 4.48 -19.46
C SER A 132 -14.01 4.81 -19.18
N TYR A 133 -13.75 5.56 -18.12
CA TYR A 133 -12.41 5.89 -17.66
C TYR A 133 -11.61 4.62 -17.26
N LEU A 134 -12.22 3.71 -16.50
CA LEU A 134 -11.61 2.44 -16.09
C LEU A 134 -11.16 1.61 -17.31
N HIS A 135 -11.99 1.51 -18.34
CA HIS A 135 -11.64 0.77 -19.56
C HIS A 135 -10.46 1.44 -20.30
N ASP A 136 -10.41 2.77 -20.39
CA ASP A 136 -9.29 3.47 -21.00
C ASP A 136 -7.97 3.19 -20.27
N ILE A 137 -7.94 3.33 -18.94
CA ILE A 137 -6.72 3.09 -18.16
C ILE A 137 -6.30 1.62 -18.16
N GLN A 138 -7.26 0.68 -18.24
CA GLN A 138 -6.97 -0.76 -18.38
C GLN A 138 -6.38 -1.08 -19.75
N ASP A 139 -6.88 -0.48 -20.83
CA ASP A 139 -6.39 -0.69 -22.20
C ASP A 139 -4.97 -0.13 -22.38
N ARG A 140 -4.66 0.97 -21.68
CA ARG A 140 -3.35 1.64 -21.67
C ARG A 140 -2.43 1.15 -20.56
N ASP A 141 -2.90 0.31 -19.67
CA ASP A 141 -2.18 -0.24 -18.50
C ASP A 141 -1.52 0.85 -17.61
N LEU A 142 -2.23 1.93 -17.31
CA LEU A 142 -1.70 3.10 -16.61
C LEU A 142 -1.44 2.82 -15.12
N THR A 143 -0.52 3.58 -14.54
CA THR A 143 -0.31 3.70 -13.09
C THR A 143 -0.81 5.05 -12.61
N LEU A 144 -1.67 5.05 -11.58
CA LEU A 144 -2.33 6.25 -11.09
C LEU A 144 -1.85 6.58 -9.67
N GLY A 145 -1.62 7.86 -9.43
CA GLY A 145 -1.33 8.40 -8.11
C GLY A 145 -2.62 8.67 -7.34
N VAL A 146 -2.68 8.27 -6.07
CA VAL A 146 -3.85 8.54 -5.23
C VAL A 146 -3.65 9.83 -4.45
N ALA A 147 -4.28 10.90 -4.92
CA ALA A 147 -4.23 12.24 -4.36
C ALA A 147 -5.40 12.45 -3.37
N MET A 148 -5.30 11.82 -2.19
CA MET A 148 -6.37 11.82 -1.19
C MET A 148 -6.09 12.76 -0.01
N THR A 149 -4.90 12.68 0.59
CA THR A 149 -4.59 13.40 1.84
C THR A 149 -4.35 14.88 1.58
N ASP A 150 -5.15 15.75 2.21
CA ASP A 150 -4.96 17.21 2.17
C ASP A 150 -3.86 17.67 3.13
N ALA A 151 -3.34 18.90 2.95
CA ALA A 151 -2.35 19.51 3.85
C ALA A 151 -2.91 19.77 5.26
N LYS A 152 -4.23 19.92 5.37
CA LYS A 152 -5.04 19.99 6.59
C LYS A 152 -4.99 21.31 7.39
N GLY A 153 -4.00 22.17 7.18
CA GLY A 153 -3.94 23.47 7.86
C GLY A 153 -4.15 23.41 9.37
N ASP A 154 -4.95 24.31 9.93
CA ASP A 154 -5.37 24.26 11.32
C ASP A 154 -6.42 23.16 11.53
N ARG A 155 -6.04 22.13 12.27
CA ARG A 155 -6.85 20.92 12.46
C ARG A 155 -8.04 21.12 13.43
N SER A 156 -8.13 22.24 14.12
CA SER A 156 -9.30 22.63 14.91
C SER A 156 -10.44 23.18 14.06
N MET A 157 -10.14 23.57 12.80
CA MET A 157 -11.07 24.16 11.86
C MET A 157 -11.53 23.17 10.78
N ARG A 158 -12.75 23.33 10.29
CA ARG A 158 -13.26 22.64 9.10
C ARG A 158 -12.59 23.17 7.82
N PRO A 159 -12.60 22.43 6.72
CA PRO A 159 -12.02 22.88 5.44
C PRO A 159 -12.51 24.28 5.00
N GLY A 160 -13.80 24.53 5.04
CA GLY A 160 -14.37 25.83 4.65
C GLY A 160 -14.08 26.99 5.62
N GLN A 161 -13.58 26.70 6.79
CA GLN A 161 -13.24 27.71 7.82
C GLN A 161 -11.74 28.07 7.84
N GLN A 162 -10.91 27.38 7.05
CA GLN A 162 -9.48 27.65 6.98
C GLN A 162 -9.20 29.05 6.47
N VAL A 163 -8.24 29.75 7.08
CA VAL A 163 -7.78 31.06 6.59
C VAL A 163 -7.26 30.96 5.14
N ASN A 164 -6.48 29.92 4.87
CA ASN A 164 -6.10 29.54 3.51
C ASN A 164 -6.90 28.30 3.09
N ARG A 165 -7.90 28.46 2.23
CA ARG A 165 -8.73 27.34 1.75
C ARG A 165 -7.94 26.32 0.92
N ASP A 166 -6.83 26.76 0.28
CA ASP A 166 -6.02 25.94 -0.63
C ASP A 166 -5.19 24.85 0.09
N VAL A 167 -5.20 24.82 1.43
CA VAL A 167 -4.67 23.68 2.21
C VAL A 167 -5.54 22.43 2.06
N TYR A 168 -6.78 22.60 1.58
CA TYR A 168 -7.65 21.52 1.13
C TYR A 168 -7.95 21.70 -0.36
N LEU A 169 -7.97 20.61 -1.10
CA LEU A 169 -8.42 20.65 -2.48
C LEU A 169 -9.95 20.81 -2.53
N HIS A 170 -10.43 21.73 -3.37
CA HIS A 170 -11.85 22.06 -3.50
C HIS A 170 -12.23 22.44 -4.95
N ILE A 171 -13.51 22.39 -5.23
CA ILE A 171 -14.09 22.93 -6.47
C ILE A 171 -14.11 24.47 -6.32
N LYS A 172 -13.35 25.16 -7.16
CA LYS A 172 -13.34 26.63 -7.22
C LYS A 172 -14.46 27.16 -8.10
N GLU A 173 -14.74 26.46 -9.19
CA GLU A 173 -15.74 26.88 -10.19
C GLU A 173 -16.42 25.67 -10.81
N ARG A 174 -17.73 25.80 -11.07
CA ARG A 174 -18.52 24.80 -11.82
C ARG A 174 -18.84 25.40 -13.19
N ARG A 175 -18.52 24.68 -14.27
CA ARG A 175 -18.73 25.08 -15.65
C ARG A 175 -19.68 24.12 -16.36
N PRO A 176 -20.28 24.53 -17.49
CA PRO A 176 -21.15 23.64 -18.27
C PRO A 176 -20.45 22.38 -18.80
N ASP A 177 -19.12 22.42 -18.97
CA ASP A 177 -18.30 21.36 -19.54
C ASP A 177 -17.40 20.63 -18.50
N GLY A 178 -17.39 21.10 -17.23
CA GLY A 178 -16.55 20.50 -16.20
C GLY A 178 -16.51 21.29 -14.90
N ILE A 179 -15.43 21.05 -14.14
CA ILE A 179 -15.15 21.79 -12.90
C ILE A 179 -13.73 22.35 -12.94
N VAL A 180 -13.49 23.43 -12.22
CA VAL A 180 -12.13 23.94 -11.94
C VAL A 180 -11.83 23.60 -10.48
N ILE A 181 -10.73 22.88 -10.25
CA ILE A 181 -10.27 22.53 -8.91
C ILE A 181 -9.05 23.35 -8.52
N ARG A 182 -8.96 23.64 -7.22
CA ARG A 182 -7.86 24.38 -6.60
C ARG A 182 -7.52 23.80 -5.23
N GLY A 183 -6.26 23.89 -4.82
CA GLY A 183 -5.79 23.47 -3.52
C GLY A 183 -4.64 22.48 -3.58
N THR A 184 -4.42 21.76 -2.48
CA THR A 184 -3.20 20.97 -2.30
C THR A 184 -3.51 19.57 -1.75
N LYS A 185 -2.82 18.57 -2.31
CA LYS A 185 -2.75 17.21 -1.73
C LYS A 185 -1.32 16.95 -1.25
N ALA A 186 -1.16 16.67 0.05
CA ALA A 186 0.13 16.79 0.73
C ALA A 186 0.94 15.50 0.85
N ILE A 187 0.35 14.32 0.70
CA ILE A 187 1.05 13.04 0.84
C ILE A 187 0.63 12.15 -0.32
N VAL A 188 1.19 12.43 -1.50
CA VAL A 188 0.90 11.64 -2.71
C VAL A 188 2.11 10.75 -3.00
N THR A 189 1.98 9.48 -2.68
CA THR A 189 3.02 8.48 -2.89
C THR A 189 3.21 8.22 -4.38
N GLY A 190 4.44 8.28 -4.85
CA GLY A 190 4.78 8.09 -6.26
C GLY A 190 4.46 9.27 -7.17
N ALA A 191 4.01 10.41 -6.64
CA ALA A 191 3.51 11.54 -7.43
C ALA A 191 4.31 11.86 -8.71
N PRO A 192 5.66 11.89 -8.71
CA PRO A 192 6.41 12.28 -9.89
C PRO A 192 6.30 11.32 -11.09
N TYR A 193 6.11 10.03 -10.83
CA TYR A 193 6.18 8.98 -11.86
C TYR A 193 4.86 8.21 -12.04
N MET A 194 3.74 8.91 -11.87
CA MET A 194 2.41 8.43 -12.25
C MET A 194 2.02 9.01 -13.61
N HIS A 195 0.98 8.45 -14.24
CA HIS A 195 0.41 8.98 -15.47
C HIS A 195 -0.70 10.00 -15.18
N GLU A 196 -1.52 9.70 -14.17
CA GLU A 196 -2.64 10.54 -13.75
C GLU A 196 -2.80 10.49 -12.24
N PHE A 197 -3.52 11.47 -11.67
CA PHE A 197 -3.97 11.46 -10.28
C PHE A 197 -5.44 11.11 -10.19
N LEU A 198 -5.78 10.18 -9.29
CA LEU A 198 -7.12 10.04 -8.75
C LEU A 198 -7.22 10.95 -7.52
N VAL A 199 -7.84 12.10 -7.71
CA VAL A 199 -8.14 13.04 -6.64
C VAL A 199 -9.35 12.54 -5.88
N MET A 200 -9.28 12.47 -4.54
CA MET A 200 -10.36 11.97 -3.70
C MET A 200 -10.49 12.78 -2.40
N PRO A 201 -11.69 12.85 -1.79
CA PRO A 201 -11.85 13.43 -0.46
C PRO A 201 -11.19 12.52 0.59
N CYS A 202 -10.66 13.09 1.67
CA CYS A 202 -10.02 12.32 2.74
C CYS A 202 -10.86 12.19 4.02
N ARG A 203 -12.11 12.65 3.98
CA ARG A 203 -13.04 12.67 5.13
C ARG A 203 -14.48 12.88 4.68
N THR A 204 -15.43 12.64 5.57
CA THR A 204 -16.79 13.13 5.43
C THR A 204 -16.81 14.65 5.60
N HIS A 205 -17.56 15.33 4.77
CA HIS A 205 -17.79 16.76 4.83
C HIS A 205 -19.22 17.08 5.32
N VAL A 206 -19.40 18.25 5.89
CA VAL A 206 -20.73 18.80 6.18
C VAL A 206 -21.27 19.50 4.93
N PRO A 207 -22.59 19.74 4.79
CA PRO A 207 -23.15 20.36 3.59
C PRO A 207 -22.52 21.70 3.20
N GLU A 208 -22.10 22.52 4.18
CA GLU A 208 -21.46 23.83 3.96
C GLU A 208 -20.05 23.69 3.35
N ASP A 209 -19.45 22.50 3.46
CA ASP A 209 -18.14 22.16 2.91
C ASP A 209 -18.25 21.28 1.65
N SER A 210 -19.39 21.34 0.93
CA SER A 210 -19.67 20.49 -0.26
C SER A 210 -18.63 20.63 -1.37
N ASP A 211 -18.04 21.81 -1.57
CA ASP A 211 -16.98 22.01 -2.56
C ASP A 211 -15.71 21.19 -2.30
N PHE A 212 -15.51 20.69 -1.08
CA PHE A 212 -14.39 19.83 -0.71
C PHE A 212 -14.68 18.34 -0.95
N ALA A 213 -15.92 17.98 -1.22
CA ALA A 213 -16.33 16.61 -1.57
C ALA A 213 -16.17 16.41 -3.09
N VAL A 214 -14.95 16.19 -3.54
CA VAL A 214 -14.63 16.04 -4.97
C VAL A 214 -13.82 14.77 -5.23
N CYS A 215 -14.22 14.02 -6.27
CA CYS A 215 -13.45 12.91 -6.83
C CYS A 215 -13.34 13.07 -8.35
N CYS A 216 -12.12 13.03 -8.87
CA CYS A 216 -11.87 13.19 -10.29
C CYS A 216 -10.53 12.60 -10.72
N ALA A 217 -10.32 12.42 -12.03
CA ALA A 217 -9.04 12.01 -12.61
C ALA A 217 -8.38 13.19 -13.32
N VAL A 218 -7.08 13.41 -13.05
CA VAL A 218 -6.30 14.53 -13.58
C VAL A 218 -4.97 14.01 -14.13
N PRO A 219 -4.62 14.26 -15.41
CA PRO A 219 -3.30 13.98 -15.93
C PRO A 219 -2.20 14.71 -15.14
N VAL A 220 -1.05 14.06 -14.93
CA VAL A 220 0.05 14.66 -14.13
C VAL A 220 0.62 15.93 -14.75
N ASP A 221 0.47 16.10 -16.06
CA ASP A 221 0.93 17.25 -16.83
C ASP A 221 -0.21 18.24 -17.21
N ALA A 222 -1.38 18.10 -16.58
CA ALA A 222 -2.46 19.06 -16.80
C ALA A 222 -2.01 20.48 -16.41
N PRO A 223 -2.41 21.51 -17.20
CA PRO A 223 -2.11 22.91 -16.87
C PRO A 223 -2.56 23.25 -15.44
N GLY A 224 -1.65 23.86 -14.66
CA GLY A 224 -1.90 24.19 -13.25
C GLY A 224 -1.46 23.14 -12.23
N VAL A 225 -1.07 21.93 -12.65
CA VAL A 225 -0.53 20.92 -11.76
C VAL A 225 0.96 21.16 -11.50
N THR A 226 1.37 21.17 -10.22
CA THR A 226 2.78 21.23 -9.82
C THR A 226 3.05 20.17 -8.76
N ILE A 227 4.13 19.41 -8.92
CA ILE A 227 4.55 18.35 -8.02
C ILE A 227 5.86 18.75 -7.35
N VAL A 228 5.88 18.77 -6.01
CA VAL A 228 7.11 18.97 -5.21
C VAL A 228 7.37 17.69 -4.45
N ALA A 229 8.47 17.00 -4.77
CA ALA A 229 8.71 15.65 -4.28
C ALA A 229 10.10 15.50 -3.65
N ARG A 230 10.24 14.47 -2.82
CA ARG A 230 11.54 14.01 -2.33
C ARG A 230 12.14 12.98 -3.29
N PRO A 231 13.47 12.74 -3.23
CA PRO A 231 14.09 11.63 -3.95
C PRO A 231 13.44 10.28 -3.60
N ALA A 232 13.48 9.34 -4.51
CA ALA A 232 13.03 7.97 -4.30
C ALA A 232 14.17 7.13 -3.74
N GLY A 233 14.06 6.66 -2.51
CA GLY A 233 15.11 5.86 -1.88
C GLY A 233 16.41 6.66 -1.64
N ARG A 234 17.54 5.99 -1.88
CA ARG A 234 18.91 6.52 -1.69
C ARG A 234 19.74 6.32 -2.97
N PRO A 235 19.34 6.94 -4.10
CA PRO A 235 20.00 6.74 -5.38
C PRO A 235 21.46 7.22 -5.34
N GLY A 236 22.37 6.40 -5.87
CA GLY A 236 23.82 6.71 -5.92
C GLY A 236 24.58 6.48 -4.63
N GLU A 237 23.93 6.09 -3.52
CA GLU A 237 24.63 5.77 -2.28
C GLU A 237 25.12 4.32 -2.29
N ALA A 238 26.45 4.10 -2.25
CA ALA A 238 27.06 2.77 -2.29
C ALA A 238 26.69 1.87 -1.09
N SER A 239 26.38 2.47 0.07
CA SER A 239 25.90 1.78 1.27
C SER A 239 24.45 1.30 1.16
N ALA A 240 23.64 1.91 0.31
CA ALA A 240 22.24 1.59 0.16
C ALA A 240 22.04 0.34 -0.70
N LYS A 241 22.16 -0.84 -0.12
CA LYS A 241 22.10 -2.11 -0.85
C LYS A 241 20.72 -2.48 -1.39
N PHE A 242 19.67 -1.84 -0.88
CA PHE A 242 18.29 -2.02 -1.33
C PHE A 242 17.70 -0.73 -1.92
N SER A 243 17.75 0.36 -1.16
CA SER A 243 17.04 1.59 -1.52
C SER A 243 17.71 2.43 -2.61
N ALA A 244 18.94 2.08 -3.03
CA ALA A 244 19.52 2.59 -4.27
C ALA A 244 18.83 2.02 -5.53
N LYS A 245 18.26 0.81 -5.42
CA LYS A 245 17.56 0.13 -6.52
C LYS A 245 16.05 0.27 -6.44
N TYR A 246 15.49 0.17 -5.22
CA TYR A 246 14.05 0.24 -4.96
C TYR A 246 13.75 1.23 -3.85
N GLY A 247 12.99 2.26 -4.15
CA GLY A 247 12.68 3.29 -3.18
C GLY A 247 11.35 3.96 -3.45
N GLN A 248 11.01 4.91 -2.59
CA GLN A 248 9.73 5.59 -2.68
C GLN A 248 9.91 7.10 -2.65
N SER A 249 9.38 7.77 -3.68
CA SER A 249 9.16 9.21 -3.63
C SER A 249 7.77 9.50 -3.09
N VAL A 250 7.65 10.59 -2.36
CA VAL A 250 6.36 11.14 -1.92
C VAL A 250 6.37 12.62 -2.25
N GLY A 251 5.27 13.14 -2.77
CA GLY A 251 5.16 14.53 -3.18
C GLY A 251 3.96 15.23 -2.58
N VAL A 252 4.07 16.56 -2.57
CA VAL A 252 2.96 17.49 -2.46
C VAL A 252 2.54 17.83 -3.89
N VAL A 253 1.25 17.72 -4.18
CA VAL A 253 0.68 18.08 -5.47
C VAL A 253 -0.19 19.31 -5.30
N ILE A 254 0.14 20.38 -6.02
CA ILE A 254 -0.56 21.66 -6.02
C ILE A 254 -1.40 21.72 -7.28
N PHE A 255 -2.68 22.03 -7.11
CA PHE A 255 -3.64 22.26 -8.19
C PHE A 255 -3.98 23.75 -8.20
N ASP A 256 -3.53 24.46 -9.21
CA ASP A 256 -3.76 25.89 -9.38
C ASP A 256 -4.69 26.13 -10.56
N ASP A 257 -5.99 26.21 -10.26
CA ASP A 257 -7.07 26.41 -11.23
C ASP A 257 -7.10 25.36 -12.36
N VAL A 258 -6.99 24.08 -11.99
CA VAL A 258 -6.97 22.97 -12.93
C VAL A 258 -8.38 22.66 -13.42
N PHE A 259 -8.59 22.73 -14.72
CA PHE A 259 -9.86 22.34 -15.36
C PHE A 259 -9.94 20.80 -15.47
N VAL A 260 -11.09 20.25 -15.08
CA VAL A 260 -11.41 18.82 -15.17
C VAL A 260 -12.74 18.67 -15.92
N PRO A 261 -12.77 18.06 -17.11
CA PRO A 261 -13.99 17.84 -17.88
C PRO A 261 -14.92 16.84 -17.19
N HIS A 262 -16.22 16.91 -17.49
CA HIS A 262 -17.25 16.12 -16.81
C HIS A 262 -17.05 14.60 -16.87
N ASP A 263 -16.52 14.08 -17.97
CA ASP A 263 -16.24 12.66 -18.16
C ASP A 263 -15.14 12.10 -17.22
N ARG A 264 -14.38 13.01 -16.57
CA ARG A 264 -13.36 12.71 -15.58
C ARG A 264 -13.76 13.07 -14.15
N VAL A 265 -15.02 13.47 -13.92
CA VAL A 265 -15.57 13.81 -12.59
C VAL A 265 -16.46 12.68 -12.10
N PHE A 266 -16.17 12.17 -10.88
CA PHE A 266 -16.82 10.99 -10.27
C PHE A 266 -17.52 11.31 -8.94
N LEU A 267 -17.35 12.52 -8.42
CA LEU A 267 -18.06 13.09 -7.27
C LEU A 267 -17.86 14.61 -7.29
N ALA A 268 -18.91 15.39 -7.06
CA ALA A 268 -18.81 16.84 -7.12
C ALA A 268 -19.78 17.57 -6.18
N GLY A 269 -19.68 17.29 -4.87
CA GLY A 269 -20.45 17.99 -3.84
C GLY A 269 -21.31 17.10 -2.96
N GLU A 270 -21.45 15.82 -3.26
CA GLU A 270 -22.24 14.85 -2.50
C GLU A 270 -21.43 14.45 -1.24
N THR A 271 -21.68 15.15 -0.13
CA THR A 271 -20.82 15.10 1.08
C THR A 271 -20.86 13.75 1.81
N GLU A 272 -22.03 13.09 1.87
CA GLU A 272 -22.19 11.78 2.50
C GLU A 272 -21.46 10.70 1.69
N GLU A 273 -21.59 10.74 0.38
CA GLU A 273 -20.96 9.81 -0.56
C GLU A 273 -19.45 10.00 -0.59
N GLY A 274 -18.95 11.22 -0.39
CA GLY A 274 -17.52 11.49 -0.17
C GLY A 274 -16.99 10.76 1.07
N GLY A 275 -17.77 10.69 2.15
CA GLY A 275 -17.47 9.90 3.34
C GLY A 275 -17.49 8.39 3.08
N PHE A 276 -18.45 7.92 2.28
CA PHE A 276 -18.55 6.52 1.88
C PHE A 276 -17.36 6.11 0.99
N LEU A 277 -17.02 6.91 -0.02
CA LEU A 277 -15.83 6.71 -0.86
C LEU A 277 -14.55 6.59 -0.01
N THR A 278 -14.38 7.50 0.97
CA THR A 278 -13.25 7.47 1.89
C THR A 278 -13.16 6.15 2.65
N THR A 279 -14.31 5.61 3.09
CA THR A 279 -14.40 4.34 3.82
C THR A 279 -14.11 3.15 2.91
N CYS A 280 -14.66 3.12 1.69
CA CYS A 280 -14.39 2.07 0.71
C CYS A 280 -12.90 2.00 0.39
N TYR A 281 -12.29 3.12 -0.01
CA TYR A 281 -10.86 3.19 -0.27
C TYR A 281 -10.04 2.73 0.94
N ALA A 282 -10.33 3.25 2.13
CA ALA A 282 -9.56 2.90 3.33
C ALA A 282 -9.61 1.40 3.64
N THR A 283 -10.75 0.73 3.41
CA THR A 283 -10.90 -0.70 3.65
C THR A 283 -10.05 -1.52 2.66
N HIS A 284 -10.13 -1.21 1.36
CA HIS A 284 -9.29 -1.83 0.34
C HIS A 284 -7.80 -1.57 0.60
N HIS A 285 -7.45 -0.34 0.98
CA HIS A 285 -6.07 0.05 1.22
C HIS A 285 -5.47 -0.61 2.46
N ARG A 286 -6.23 -0.76 3.55
CA ARG A 286 -5.80 -1.48 4.75
C ARG A 286 -5.55 -2.96 4.44
N HIS A 287 -6.39 -3.57 3.62
CA HIS A 287 -6.17 -4.93 3.12
C HIS A 287 -4.88 -5.04 2.29
N SER A 288 -4.62 -4.12 1.36
CA SER A 288 -3.36 -4.07 0.59
C SER A 288 -2.13 -3.85 1.47
N CYS A 289 -2.22 -2.96 2.47
CA CYS A 289 -1.12 -2.70 3.40
C CYS A 289 -0.65 -3.97 4.13
N ILE A 290 -1.57 -4.90 4.42
CA ILE A 290 -1.26 -6.19 5.03
C ILE A 290 -0.33 -6.99 4.10
N GLY A 291 -0.69 -7.18 2.84
CA GLY A 291 0.17 -7.85 1.85
C GLY A 291 1.52 -7.16 1.68
N ALA A 292 1.51 -5.82 1.59
CA ALA A 292 2.73 -5.04 1.41
C ALA A 292 3.72 -5.20 2.57
N ARG A 293 3.24 -5.22 3.80
CA ARG A 293 4.12 -5.38 4.97
C ARG A 293 4.49 -6.84 5.24
N ALA A 294 3.68 -7.80 4.80
CA ALA A 294 4.10 -9.20 4.78
C ALA A 294 5.30 -9.41 3.84
N GLY A 295 5.26 -8.83 2.62
CA GLY A 295 6.40 -8.84 1.71
C GLY A 295 7.64 -8.14 2.28
N PHE A 296 7.48 -7.03 3.00
CA PHE A 296 8.58 -6.39 3.73
C PHE A 296 9.12 -7.29 4.86
N GLY A 297 8.24 -7.98 5.59
CA GLY A 297 8.62 -8.96 6.60
C GLY A 297 9.44 -10.12 6.04
N ASP A 298 9.08 -10.60 4.83
CA ASP A 298 9.85 -11.64 4.13
C ASP A 298 11.30 -11.21 3.88
N LEU A 299 11.55 -9.92 3.55
CA LEU A 299 12.90 -9.37 3.39
C LEU A 299 13.69 -9.38 4.71
N LEU A 300 13.06 -8.97 5.80
CA LEU A 300 13.71 -8.94 7.12
C LEU A 300 13.97 -10.36 7.65
N ILE A 301 13.07 -11.32 7.43
CA ILE A 301 13.25 -12.72 7.80
C ILE A 301 14.43 -13.32 7.01
N GLY A 302 14.47 -13.09 5.70
CA GLY A 302 15.56 -13.57 4.85
C GLY A 302 16.92 -12.96 5.24
N ALA A 303 16.97 -11.65 5.42
CA ALA A 303 18.20 -10.96 5.85
C ALA A 303 18.64 -11.40 7.25
N GLY A 304 17.70 -11.61 8.17
CA GLY A 304 17.98 -12.16 9.50
C GLY A 304 18.61 -13.55 9.44
N ALA A 305 18.08 -14.44 8.60
CA ALA A 305 18.63 -15.79 8.39
C ALA A 305 20.07 -15.74 7.87
N LEU A 306 20.32 -14.93 6.82
CA LEU A 306 21.68 -14.73 6.28
C LEU A 306 22.64 -14.14 7.30
N MET A 307 22.17 -13.20 8.14
CA MET A 307 23.01 -12.58 9.16
C MET A 307 23.35 -13.54 10.30
N ILE A 308 22.42 -14.39 10.71
CA ILE A 308 22.62 -15.45 11.70
C ILE A 308 23.75 -16.39 11.19
N GLU A 309 23.64 -16.84 9.96
CA GLU A 309 24.63 -17.71 9.33
C GLU A 309 26.01 -17.01 9.26
N ALA A 310 26.06 -15.77 8.79
CA ALA A 310 27.30 -15.01 8.67
C ALA A 310 27.97 -14.72 10.03
N ASN A 311 27.19 -14.64 11.11
CA ASN A 311 27.71 -14.52 12.48
C ASN A 311 28.18 -15.85 13.08
N GLY A 312 28.07 -16.98 12.36
CA GLY A 312 28.43 -18.30 12.87
C GLY A 312 27.46 -18.84 13.94
N LEU A 313 26.22 -18.30 13.95
CA LEU A 313 25.17 -18.73 14.85
C LEU A 313 24.28 -19.78 14.15
N ASP A 314 23.55 -20.55 14.96
CA ASP A 314 22.66 -21.59 14.53
C ASP A 314 21.36 -21.50 15.36
N ALA A 315 20.25 -21.27 14.71
CA ALA A 315 18.95 -21.11 15.39
C ALA A 315 18.49 -22.40 16.13
N GLU A 316 18.95 -23.57 15.70
CA GLU A 316 18.64 -24.83 16.41
C GLU A 316 19.40 -24.94 17.74
N ARG A 317 20.64 -24.44 17.78
CA ARG A 317 21.51 -24.48 18.98
C ARG A 317 21.36 -23.25 19.88
N HIS A 318 21.04 -22.09 19.30
CA HIS A 318 20.97 -20.81 20.02
C HIS A 318 19.52 -20.39 20.22
N THR A 319 18.90 -20.82 21.32
CA THR A 319 17.47 -20.61 21.64
C THR A 319 17.05 -19.14 21.51
N HIS A 320 17.85 -18.19 22.00
CA HIS A 320 17.55 -16.76 21.94
C HIS A 320 17.47 -16.21 20.49
N ILE A 321 18.25 -16.79 19.57
CA ILE A 321 18.20 -16.44 18.14
C ILE A 321 16.94 -17.03 17.50
N ARG A 322 16.63 -18.29 17.81
CA ARG A 322 15.39 -18.93 17.35
C ARG A 322 14.15 -18.17 17.83
N GLU A 323 14.11 -17.80 19.11
CA GLU A 323 13.00 -17.02 19.68
C GLU A 323 12.82 -15.67 18.97
N ALA A 324 13.90 -14.96 18.68
CA ALA A 324 13.85 -13.70 17.93
C ALA A 324 13.29 -13.90 16.51
N MET A 325 13.74 -14.91 15.79
CA MET A 325 13.22 -15.22 14.45
C MET A 325 11.76 -15.67 14.49
N VAL A 326 11.36 -16.45 15.49
CA VAL A 326 9.96 -16.86 15.70
C VAL A 326 9.10 -15.64 16.01
N GLU A 327 9.57 -14.68 16.81
CA GLU A 327 8.87 -13.40 17.03
C GLU A 327 8.61 -12.66 15.70
N LEU A 328 9.63 -12.51 14.85
CA LEU A 328 9.50 -11.82 13.57
C LEU A 328 8.53 -12.54 12.61
N ILE A 329 8.62 -13.86 12.52
CA ILE A 329 7.71 -14.69 11.74
C ILE A 329 6.28 -14.55 12.27
N THR A 330 6.10 -14.65 13.59
CA THR A 330 4.78 -14.55 14.24
C THR A 330 4.12 -13.21 13.97
N ILE A 331 4.87 -12.11 14.09
CA ILE A 331 4.37 -10.77 13.76
C ILE A 331 3.90 -10.73 12.30
N THR A 332 4.75 -11.17 11.37
CA THR A 332 4.49 -11.10 9.93
C THR A 332 3.27 -11.92 9.54
N GLU A 333 3.22 -13.18 9.95
CA GLU A 333 2.14 -14.08 9.55
C GLU A 333 0.83 -13.81 10.29
N SER A 334 0.87 -13.27 11.53
CA SER A 334 -0.36 -12.93 12.27
C SER A 334 -1.17 -11.84 11.56
N PHE A 335 -0.54 -10.74 11.12
CA PHE A 335 -1.30 -9.73 10.40
C PHE A 335 -1.66 -10.19 8.97
N TYR A 336 -0.84 -11.04 8.33
CA TYR A 336 -1.15 -11.60 7.03
C TYR A 336 -2.39 -12.52 7.08
N ALA A 337 -2.51 -13.35 8.11
CA ALA A 337 -3.71 -14.16 8.35
C ALA A 337 -4.99 -13.32 8.45
N CYS A 338 -4.91 -12.12 9.04
CA CYS A 338 -6.04 -11.17 9.02
C CYS A 338 -6.41 -10.73 7.60
N GLY A 339 -5.44 -10.55 6.70
CA GLY A 339 -5.68 -10.24 5.30
C GLY A 339 -6.41 -11.37 4.57
N VAL A 340 -6.00 -12.61 4.81
CA VAL A 340 -6.67 -13.81 4.30
C VAL A 340 -8.12 -13.87 4.81
N ALA A 341 -8.32 -13.75 6.12
CA ALA A 341 -9.65 -13.73 6.72
C ALA A 341 -10.52 -12.60 6.14
N SER A 342 -9.95 -11.40 5.95
CA SER A 342 -10.65 -10.27 5.33
C SER A 342 -11.09 -10.55 3.90
N SER A 343 -10.30 -11.31 3.14
CA SER A 343 -10.65 -11.74 1.78
C SER A 343 -11.79 -12.75 1.77
N VAL A 344 -11.76 -13.73 2.68
CA VAL A 344 -12.74 -14.83 2.76
C VAL A 344 -14.10 -14.31 3.24
N TYR A 345 -14.13 -13.41 4.23
CA TYR A 345 -15.36 -12.82 4.78
C TYR A 345 -15.80 -11.55 4.06
N CYS A 346 -15.35 -11.32 2.84
CA CYS A 346 -15.75 -10.18 2.03
C CYS A 346 -17.28 -10.11 1.83
N THR A 347 -17.79 -8.91 1.56
CA THR A 347 -19.21 -8.69 1.24
C THR A 347 -19.35 -8.20 -0.18
N LYS A 348 -20.35 -8.71 -0.91
CA LYS A 348 -20.67 -8.25 -2.26
C LYS A 348 -21.54 -7.00 -2.17
N ASP A 349 -21.25 -6.00 -2.98
CA ASP A 349 -22.04 -4.78 -3.09
C ASP A 349 -23.06 -4.82 -4.24
N ALA A 350 -23.88 -3.78 -4.34
CA ALA A 350 -24.88 -3.66 -5.39
C ALA A 350 -24.27 -3.43 -6.79
N ALA A 351 -23.02 -2.98 -6.87
CA ALA A 351 -22.30 -2.80 -8.13
C ALA A 351 -21.75 -4.11 -8.70
N GLY A 352 -21.82 -5.21 -7.91
CA GLY A 352 -21.33 -6.53 -8.27
C GLY A 352 -19.85 -6.78 -7.89
N SER A 353 -19.20 -5.80 -7.27
CA SER A 353 -17.85 -5.93 -6.70
C SER A 353 -17.89 -6.42 -5.26
N VAL A 354 -16.73 -6.70 -4.68
CA VAL A 354 -16.60 -7.15 -3.29
C VAL A 354 -15.77 -6.19 -2.45
N MET A 355 -16.24 -5.99 -1.21
CA MET A 355 -15.53 -5.24 -0.18
C MET A 355 -14.83 -6.23 0.77
N PRO A 356 -13.52 -6.08 1.05
CA PRO A 356 -12.86 -6.85 2.09
C PRO A 356 -13.57 -6.69 3.44
N ASP A 357 -13.56 -7.72 4.29
CA ASP A 357 -14.14 -7.58 5.63
C ASP A 357 -13.46 -6.47 6.43
N ALA A 358 -14.27 -5.51 6.89
CA ALA A 358 -13.78 -4.30 7.54
C ALA A 358 -13.12 -4.60 8.89
N VAL A 359 -13.58 -5.62 9.64
CA VAL A 359 -13.03 -5.95 10.95
C VAL A 359 -11.62 -6.50 10.78
N PHE A 360 -11.45 -7.52 9.94
CA PHE A 360 -10.15 -8.16 9.75
C PHE A 360 -9.16 -7.27 9.00
N SER A 361 -9.59 -6.46 8.01
CA SER A 361 -8.73 -5.46 7.38
C SER A 361 -8.16 -4.47 8.40
N ASN A 362 -9.00 -4.02 9.34
CA ASN A 362 -8.59 -3.07 10.36
C ASN A 362 -7.72 -3.71 11.45
N ILE A 363 -8.01 -4.95 11.89
CA ILE A 363 -7.18 -5.67 12.85
C ILE A 363 -5.79 -5.92 12.27
N GLY A 364 -5.69 -6.47 11.06
CA GLY A 364 -4.40 -6.73 10.41
C GLY A 364 -3.60 -5.45 10.21
N LYS A 365 -4.25 -4.36 9.77
CA LYS A 365 -3.59 -3.06 9.62
C LYS A 365 -3.17 -2.45 10.97
N LEU A 366 -3.95 -2.62 12.03
CA LEU A 366 -3.58 -2.16 13.37
C LEU A 366 -2.37 -2.93 13.92
N LEU A 367 -2.34 -4.26 13.74
CA LEU A 367 -1.21 -5.10 14.13
C LEU A 367 0.08 -4.66 13.42
N LEU A 368 0.08 -4.55 12.08
CA LEU A 368 1.27 -4.11 11.36
C LEU A 368 1.71 -2.68 11.74
N ALA A 369 0.75 -1.78 11.99
CA ALA A 369 1.05 -0.39 12.36
C ALA A 369 1.74 -0.29 13.72
N THR A 370 1.34 -1.11 14.69
CA THR A 370 1.90 -1.11 16.04
C THR A 370 3.16 -1.97 16.14
N LYS A 371 3.33 -2.98 15.27
CA LYS A 371 4.42 -3.95 15.33
C LYS A 371 5.58 -3.68 14.36
N ILE A 372 5.50 -2.69 13.49
CA ILE A 372 6.58 -2.36 12.55
C ILE A 372 7.91 -2.06 13.27
N TYR A 373 7.85 -1.38 14.41
CA TYR A 373 9.04 -1.06 15.20
C TYR A 373 9.61 -2.29 15.91
N ASP A 374 8.77 -3.25 16.31
CA ASP A 374 9.23 -4.54 16.83
C ASP A 374 9.95 -5.35 15.75
N MET A 375 9.45 -5.33 14.50
CA MET A 375 10.13 -5.98 13.37
C MET A 375 11.54 -5.41 13.16
N HIS A 376 11.71 -4.08 13.22
CA HIS A 376 13.03 -3.44 13.12
C HIS A 376 13.91 -3.82 14.31
N ARG A 377 13.37 -3.77 15.55
CA ARG A 377 14.10 -4.16 16.77
C ARG A 377 14.63 -5.59 16.68
N VAL A 378 13.80 -6.54 16.21
CA VAL A 378 14.24 -7.92 16.06
C VAL A 378 15.32 -8.07 15.00
N ALA A 379 15.20 -7.40 13.84
CA ALA A 379 16.23 -7.38 12.81
C ALA A 379 17.56 -6.82 13.35
N HIS A 380 17.53 -5.76 14.17
CA HIS A 380 18.72 -5.23 14.84
C HIS A 380 19.32 -6.24 15.84
N TYR A 381 18.48 -6.92 16.59
CA TYR A 381 18.92 -7.92 17.57
C TYR A 381 19.66 -9.07 16.90
N VAL A 382 19.12 -9.66 15.84
CA VAL A 382 19.77 -10.77 15.12
C VAL A 382 21.03 -10.34 14.35
N SER A 383 21.16 -9.06 14.00
CA SER A 383 22.38 -8.52 13.38
C SER A 383 23.53 -8.27 14.37
N GLY A 384 23.27 -8.38 15.68
CA GLY A 384 24.27 -8.21 16.73
C GLY A 384 24.81 -6.77 16.87
N GLY A 385 24.03 -5.77 16.45
CA GLY A 385 24.42 -4.35 16.53
C GLY A 385 25.49 -3.90 15.53
N LEU A 386 25.97 -4.77 14.66
CA LEU A 386 27.01 -4.47 13.66
C LEU A 386 26.61 -3.30 12.74
N ILE A 387 25.33 -3.12 12.47
CA ILE A 387 24.79 -2.08 11.57
C ILE A 387 25.18 -0.65 11.98
N VAL A 388 25.46 -0.39 13.27
CA VAL A 388 25.88 0.96 13.74
C VAL A 388 27.39 1.17 13.66
N ALA A 389 28.17 0.13 13.37
CA ALA A 389 29.63 0.16 13.35
C ALA A 389 30.20 -0.20 11.96
N LEU A 390 29.37 -0.29 10.94
CA LEU A 390 29.81 -0.60 9.58
C LEU A 390 30.70 0.52 9.03
N PRO A 391 31.93 0.23 8.59
CA PRO A 391 32.74 1.17 7.84
C PRO A 391 32.05 1.63 6.56
N GLY A 392 32.40 2.79 6.04
CA GLY A 392 31.95 3.22 4.73
C GLY A 392 32.32 2.18 3.65
N PRO A 393 31.53 2.01 2.58
CA PRO A 393 31.81 0.98 1.56
C PRO A 393 33.12 1.24 0.80
N ASP A 394 33.63 2.47 0.76
CA ASP A 394 34.91 2.82 0.13
C ASP A 394 36.10 2.21 0.87
N GLU A 395 35.97 1.86 2.15
CA GLU A 395 37.00 1.19 2.93
C GLU A 395 37.29 -0.24 2.43
N ASP A 396 36.34 -0.87 1.75
CA ASP A 396 36.53 -2.17 1.12
C ASP A 396 37.60 -2.11 0.00
N HIS A 397 37.91 -0.89 -0.50
CA HIS A 397 38.91 -0.62 -1.54
C HIS A 397 40.12 0.19 -1.03
N ASN A 398 40.11 0.60 0.24
CA ASN A 398 41.20 1.38 0.84
C ASN A 398 42.45 0.48 1.07
N PRO A 399 43.60 0.73 0.42
CA PRO A 399 44.75 -0.13 0.54
C PRO A 399 45.35 -0.17 1.95
N GLU A 400 45.12 0.85 2.79
CA GLU A 400 45.66 0.93 4.14
C GLU A 400 44.80 0.18 5.17
N THR A 401 43.50 0.15 5.01
CA THR A 401 42.56 -0.37 6.01
C THR A 401 41.91 -1.70 5.62
N ARG A 402 41.79 -2.00 4.33
CA ARG A 402 41.07 -3.16 3.80
C ARG A 402 41.51 -4.48 4.46
N ALA A 403 42.80 -4.76 4.53
CA ALA A 403 43.31 -6.03 5.06
C ALA A 403 42.96 -6.20 6.56
N SER A 404 43.08 -5.13 7.33
CA SER A 404 42.74 -5.12 8.75
C SER A 404 41.24 -5.26 8.97
N LEU A 405 40.42 -4.55 8.16
CA LEU A 405 38.97 -4.65 8.23
C LEU A 405 38.49 -6.05 7.86
N ALA A 406 38.99 -6.64 6.77
CA ALA A 406 38.67 -8.00 6.40
C ALA A 406 38.97 -9.02 7.51
N ALA A 407 40.07 -8.82 8.23
CA ALA A 407 40.47 -9.68 9.35
C ALA A 407 39.55 -9.58 10.58
N VAL A 408 39.01 -8.38 10.87
CA VAL A 408 38.23 -8.14 12.12
C VAL A 408 36.72 -8.06 11.90
N MET A 409 36.28 -7.77 10.69
CA MET A 409 34.87 -7.71 10.34
C MET A 409 34.30 -9.06 9.87
N GLY A 410 35.13 -10.09 9.75
CA GLY A 410 34.69 -11.45 9.45
C GLY A 410 33.85 -12.05 10.56
N GLY A 411 33.01 -12.98 10.19
CA GLY A 411 32.24 -13.82 11.11
C GLY A 411 32.64 -15.27 10.95
N ARG A 412 31.76 -16.08 10.37
CA ARG A 412 32.02 -17.47 10.03
C ARG A 412 33.17 -17.54 8.99
N PRO A 413 34.17 -18.41 9.18
CA PRO A 413 35.41 -18.39 8.35
C PRO A 413 35.21 -18.63 6.86
N ASP A 414 34.15 -19.34 6.48
CA ASP A 414 33.80 -19.67 5.08
C ASP A 414 32.91 -18.59 4.43
N ILE A 415 32.55 -17.52 5.15
CA ILE A 415 31.78 -16.38 4.61
C ILE A 415 32.71 -15.14 4.59
N PRO A 416 32.97 -14.56 3.41
CA PRO A 416 33.75 -13.35 3.29
C PRO A 416 33.22 -12.19 4.15
N ALA A 417 34.12 -11.39 4.73
CA ALA A 417 33.75 -10.23 5.55
C ALA A 417 32.88 -9.22 4.78
N GLU A 418 33.17 -9.02 3.50
CA GLU A 418 32.40 -8.17 2.60
C GLU A 418 30.95 -8.65 2.45
N GLN A 419 30.73 -9.96 2.32
CA GLN A 419 29.38 -10.53 2.21
C GLN A 419 28.58 -10.33 3.51
N ARG A 420 29.21 -10.54 4.67
CA ARG A 420 28.59 -10.24 5.96
C ARG A 420 28.24 -8.76 6.08
N ALA A 421 29.14 -7.87 5.68
CA ALA A 421 28.92 -6.42 5.68
C ALA A 421 27.77 -6.02 4.72
N GLU A 422 27.64 -6.67 3.57
CA GLU A 422 26.53 -6.40 2.64
C GLU A 422 25.17 -6.74 3.24
N VAL A 423 25.05 -7.89 3.91
CA VAL A 423 23.81 -8.26 4.60
C VAL A 423 23.50 -7.27 5.73
N ALA A 424 24.49 -6.85 6.50
CA ALA A 424 24.32 -5.86 7.55
C ALA A 424 23.88 -4.48 6.98
N ARG A 425 24.49 -4.03 5.86
CA ARG A 425 24.07 -2.80 5.14
C ARG A 425 22.65 -2.93 4.57
N PHE A 426 22.26 -4.12 4.11
CA PHE A 426 20.89 -4.36 3.66
C PHE A 426 19.88 -4.19 4.81
N ILE A 427 20.17 -4.72 6.01
CA ILE A 427 19.33 -4.54 7.21
C ILE A 427 19.32 -3.05 7.63
N GLU A 428 20.48 -2.39 7.65
CA GLU A 428 20.56 -0.95 7.95
C GLU A 428 19.66 -0.15 7.02
N ASP A 429 19.75 -0.41 5.71
CA ASP A 429 19.00 0.32 4.71
C ASP A 429 17.48 0.16 4.88
N LEU A 430 17.02 -1.02 5.27
CA LEU A 430 15.59 -1.28 5.52
C LEU A 430 15.09 -0.79 6.87
N THR A 431 15.95 -0.59 7.88
CA THR A 431 15.50 -0.42 9.27
C THR A 431 15.98 0.87 9.95
N VAL A 432 17.05 1.50 9.47
CA VAL A 432 17.68 2.69 10.11
C VAL A 432 17.77 3.89 9.17
N SER A 433 17.85 3.67 7.87
CA SER A 433 18.05 4.74 6.87
C SER A 433 16.88 5.73 6.77
N SER A 434 17.05 6.79 6.01
CA SER A 434 15.95 7.72 5.66
C SER A 434 14.79 7.02 4.94
N GLN A 435 15.08 5.98 4.17
CA GLN A 435 14.06 5.14 3.54
C GLN A 435 13.36 4.24 4.56
N ALA A 436 14.07 3.73 5.54
CA ALA A 436 13.52 2.99 6.67
C ALA A 436 12.53 3.84 7.49
N GLY A 437 12.85 5.12 7.70
CA GLY A 437 11.92 6.08 8.31
C GLY A 437 10.62 6.19 7.54
N TRP A 438 10.68 6.17 6.20
CA TRP A 438 9.48 6.13 5.37
C TRP A 438 8.66 4.85 5.60
N TYR A 439 9.28 3.66 5.60
CA TYR A 439 8.59 2.38 5.87
C TYR A 439 7.88 2.38 7.23
N SER A 440 8.54 2.87 8.27
CA SER A 440 7.99 2.95 9.62
C SER A 440 6.77 3.88 9.69
N VAL A 441 6.93 5.11 9.21
CA VAL A 441 5.89 6.15 9.30
C VAL A 441 4.68 5.82 8.43
N ILE A 442 4.88 5.32 7.21
CA ILE A 442 3.76 4.94 6.34
C ILE A 442 3.04 3.68 6.87
N SER A 443 3.75 2.78 7.55
CA SER A 443 3.13 1.64 8.22
C SER A 443 2.21 2.08 9.35
N LEU A 444 2.63 3.10 10.11
CA LEU A 444 1.84 3.65 11.21
C LEU A 444 0.64 4.47 10.71
N HIS A 445 0.82 5.33 9.70
CA HIS A 445 -0.16 6.34 9.29
C HIS A 445 -0.85 6.07 7.94
N GLY A 446 -0.28 5.29 7.04
CA GLY A 446 -0.89 4.95 5.74
C GLY A 446 -2.22 4.22 5.94
N GLY A 447 -3.28 4.67 5.26
CA GLY A 447 -4.64 4.13 5.45
C GLY A 447 -5.33 4.61 6.74
N GLY A 448 -4.80 5.64 7.41
CA GLY A 448 -5.30 6.24 8.64
C GLY A 448 -4.47 5.89 9.88
N SER A 449 -4.74 6.58 11.00
CA SER A 449 -4.06 6.34 12.27
C SER A 449 -4.56 5.06 12.96
N PRO A 450 -3.80 4.49 13.92
CA PRO A 450 -4.27 3.39 14.76
C PRO A 450 -5.62 3.65 15.43
N GLU A 451 -5.90 4.92 15.81
CA GLU A 451 -7.18 5.30 16.39
C GLU A 451 -8.35 5.18 15.39
N ALA A 452 -8.12 5.52 14.13
CA ALA A 452 -9.13 5.32 13.09
C ALA A 452 -9.46 3.82 12.91
N MET A 453 -8.45 2.95 12.96
CA MET A 453 -8.64 1.50 12.85
C MET A 453 -9.41 0.93 14.03
N LYS A 454 -9.06 1.32 15.29
CA LYS A 454 -9.79 0.92 16.50
C LYS A 454 -11.26 1.31 16.44
N ARG A 455 -11.55 2.53 15.92
CA ARG A 455 -12.90 3.02 15.75
C ARG A 455 -13.69 2.22 14.73
N GLU A 456 -13.06 1.85 13.61
CA GLU A 456 -13.70 1.01 12.60
C GLU A 456 -13.89 -0.44 13.09
N ILE A 457 -12.96 -1.01 13.85
CA ILE A 457 -13.14 -2.31 14.50
C ILE A 457 -14.36 -2.27 15.42
N TRP A 458 -14.42 -1.28 16.32
CA TRP A 458 -15.54 -1.14 17.25
C TRP A 458 -16.88 -0.95 16.55
N ARG A 459 -16.93 -0.11 15.51
CA ARG A 459 -18.14 0.16 14.73
C ARG A 459 -18.66 -1.09 14.02
N ASN A 460 -17.75 -1.92 13.51
CA ASN A 460 -18.07 -3.05 12.65
C ASN A 460 -18.10 -4.41 13.38
N TYR A 461 -17.68 -4.50 14.63
CA TYR A 461 -17.73 -5.75 15.37
C TYR A 461 -19.09 -5.92 16.09
N PRO A 462 -19.75 -7.10 15.97
CA PRO A 462 -21.08 -7.31 16.54
C PRO A 462 -21.02 -7.59 18.05
N VAL A 463 -20.63 -6.59 18.85
CA VAL A 463 -20.46 -6.70 20.30
C VAL A 463 -21.75 -7.09 21.01
N MET A 464 -22.90 -6.56 20.53
CA MET A 464 -24.19 -6.83 21.16
C MET A 464 -24.65 -8.28 20.96
N GLU A 465 -24.33 -8.91 19.83
CA GLU A 465 -24.59 -10.35 19.64
C GLU A 465 -23.84 -11.21 20.67
N LYS A 466 -22.65 -10.77 21.07
CA LYS A 466 -21.87 -11.45 22.10
C LYS A 466 -22.43 -11.24 23.49
N ALA A 467 -22.95 -10.03 23.77
CA ALA A 467 -23.67 -9.73 25.01
C ALA A 467 -24.96 -10.58 25.10
N ASP A 468 -25.74 -10.67 24.02
CA ASP A 468 -26.95 -11.51 23.96
C ASP A 468 -26.65 -12.99 24.21
N LEU A 469 -25.50 -13.49 23.71
CA LEU A 469 -25.05 -14.85 24.01
C LEU A 469 -24.84 -15.07 25.51
N VAL A 470 -24.17 -14.12 26.19
CA VAL A 470 -23.90 -14.21 27.63
C VAL A 470 -25.20 -14.09 28.43
N GLU A 471 -26.12 -13.19 28.06
CA GLU A 471 -27.43 -13.07 28.73
C GLU A 471 -28.26 -14.36 28.63
N LYS A 472 -28.23 -15.05 27.48
CA LYS A 472 -28.86 -16.35 27.32
C LYS A 472 -28.26 -17.42 28.22
N LEU A 473 -26.93 -17.43 28.39
CA LEU A 473 -26.22 -18.37 29.27
C LEU A 473 -26.45 -18.10 30.78
N LEU A 474 -26.85 -16.87 31.11
CA LEU A 474 -27.21 -16.47 32.46
C LEU A 474 -28.71 -16.63 32.77
N ASP A 475 -29.47 -17.26 31.85
CA ASP A 475 -30.93 -17.40 31.92
C ASP A 475 -31.67 -16.04 32.08
N ARG A 476 -31.05 -14.97 31.59
CA ARG A 476 -31.65 -13.63 31.53
C ARG A 476 -32.32 -13.42 30.18
N GLY A 477 -33.41 -12.66 30.16
CA GLY A 477 -34.06 -12.30 28.88
C GLY A 477 -33.14 -11.52 27.96
N VAL A 478 -33.38 -11.60 26.66
CA VAL A 478 -32.63 -10.82 25.64
C VAL A 478 -32.68 -9.34 25.99
N LEU A 479 -31.52 -8.68 26.01
CA LEU A 479 -31.39 -7.25 26.28
C LEU A 479 -32.35 -6.45 25.37
N ASP A 480 -33.11 -5.54 25.96
CA ASP A 480 -34.08 -4.69 25.25
C ASP A 480 -33.39 -4.03 24.03
N LYS A 481 -33.97 -4.22 22.83
CA LYS A 481 -33.45 -3.75 21.54
C LYS A 481 -33.34 -2.22 21.40
N GLY A 482 -33.71 -1.47 22.45
CA GLY A 482 -33.53 -0.01 22.53
C GLY A 482 -32.09 0.44 22.68
N ARG A 483 -31.16 -0.42 23.06
CA ARG A 483 -29.71 -0.12 22.99
C ARG A 483 -29.26 -0.23 21.54
N ARG A 484 -28.71 0.85 21.00
CA ARG A 484 -28.22 1.01 19.62
C ARG A 484 -27.53 -0.27 19.11
N VAL A 485 -28.26 -1.09 18.40
CA VAL A 485 -27.70 -2.11 17.53
C VAL A 485 -27.00 -1.33 16.41
N SER A 486 -25.69 -1.44 16.30
CA SER A 486 -25.03 -1.03 15.08
C SER A 486 -25.70 -1.78 13.94
N LYS A 487 -26.31 -1.07 12.99
CA LYS A 487 -26.91 -1.65 11.78
C LYS A 487 -25.76 -2.28 10.99
N GLN A 488 -25.48 -3.55 11.22
CA GLN A 488 -24.60 -4.32 10.33
C GLN A 488 -25.46 -5.21 9.44
N PRO A 489 -25.19 -5.23 8.14
CA PRO A 489 -25.58 -6.36 7.32
C PRO A 489 -24.88 -7.59 7.94
N GLY A 490 -25.67 -8.63 8.23
CA GLY A 490 -25.14 -9.87 8.81
C GLY A 490 -23.91 -10.33 8.01
N ARG A 491 -22.84 -10.73 8.69
CA ARG A 491 -21.73 -11.45 8.04
C ARG A 491 -22.36 -12.60 7.29
N CYS A 492 -22.26 -12.58 5.97
CA CYS A 492 -22.60 -13.73 5.18
C CYS A 492 -21.65 -14.84 5.61
N CYS A 493 -22.15 -15.78 6.44
CA CYS A 493 -21.44 -17.04 6.62
C CYS A 493 -21.24 -17.61 5.23
N ALA A 494 -20.04 -18.07 4.93
CA ALA A 494 -19.58 -18.57 3.62
C ALA A 494 -20.32 -19.85 3.14
N THR A 495 -21.66 -19.83 3.14
CA THR A 495 -22.47 -20.81 2.45
C THR A 495 -22.69 -20.32 1.03
N GLY A 496 -21.70 -20.57 0.18
CA GLY A 496 -21.74 -20.23 -1.25
C GLY A 496 -20.49 -19.65 -1.85
N CYS A 497 -19.43 -19.35 -1.08
CA CYS A 497 -18.10 -19.09 -1.65
C CYS A 497 -17.38 -20.43 -1.76
N GLU A 498 -17.15 -20.91 -2.98
CA GLU A 498 -16.17 -21.98 -3.21
C GLU A 498 -14.83 -21.48 -2.66
N VAL A 499 -14.31 -22.19 -1.63
CA VAL A 499 -12.95 -21.97 -1.14
C VAL A 499 -12.03 -22.44 -2.27
N PRO A 500 -11.16 -21.58 -2.82
CA PRO A 500 -10.24 -22.01 -3.86
C PRO A 500 -9.37 -23.15 -3.33
N GLU A 501 -9.04 -24.13 -4.18
CA GLU A 501 -7.97 -25.08 -3.87
C GLU A 501 -6.73 -24.30 -3.43
N PRO A 502 -5.97 -24.77 -2.42
CA PRO A 502 -4.79 -24.07 -1.95
C PRO A 502 -3.86 -23.82 -3.14
N LEU A 503 -3.47 -22.54 -3.31
CA LEU A 503 -2.58 -22.10 -4.38
C LEU A 503 -1.39 -23.08 -4.46
N ALA A 504 -1.35 -23.86 -5.52
CA ALA A 504 -0.27 -24.79 -5.83
C ALA A 504 1.02 -23.98 -6.09
N GLY A 505 1.82 -23.80 -5.05
CA GLY A 505 3.04 -22.97 -5.13
C GLY A 505 3.90 -22.95 -3.88
N ARG A 506 3.45 -23.55 -2.79
CA ARG A 506 4.38 -23.93 -1.71
C ARG A 506 4.98 -25.27 -2.14
N SER A 507 6.15 -25.24 -2.80
CA SER A 507 6.90 -26.45 -3.09
C SER A 507 7.12 -27.19 -1.78
N ALA A 508 6.48 -28.36 -1.67
CA ALA A 508 6.75 -29.31 -0.63
C ALA A 508 8.04 -30.07 -0.98
N ASP A 509 9.16 -29.37 -1.06
CA ASP A 509 10.48 -29.96 -0.87
C ASP A 509 10.78 -29.90 0.62
N LYS A 510 10.09 -30.77 1.36
CA LYS A 510 10.60 -31.24 2.64
C LYS A 510 11.70 -32.25 2.33
N PRO A 511 12.95 -32.04 2.79
CA PRO A 511 13.88 -33.14 2.85
C PRO A 511 13.27 -34.21 3.75
N ALA A 512 13.23 -35.43 3.27
CA ALA A 512 12.82 -36.59 4.03
C ALA A 512 13.70 -36.67 5.27
N LEU A 513 13.10 -36.49 6.46
CA LEU A 513 13.71 -36.90 7.71
C LEU A 513 13.57 -38.41 7.78
N GLU A 514 14.55 -39.13 7.26
CA GLU A 514 14.79 -40.53 7.59
C GLU A 514 15.37 -40.58 9.02
N GLY A 515 14.64 -41.24 9.88
CA GLY A 515 15.05 -42.09 10.96
C GLY A 515 16.05 -41.55 12.00
N ALA A 516 15.56 -41.26 13.20
CA ALA A 516 16.24 -41.65 14.42
C ALA A 516 15.17 -41.87 15.51
N ALA A 517 14.77 -43.12 15.68
CA ALA A 517 14.31 -43.63 16.97
C ALA A 517 15.56 -44.03 17.76
N GLU A 518 15.81 -43.30 18.87
CA GLU A 518 16.25 -43.76 20.18
C GLU A 518 16.52 -42.56 21.07
#